data_94929052fc6681a830056393b7730913
#
_entry.id   94929052fc6681a830056393b7730913
#
_cell.length_a   1.000
_cell.length_b   1.000
_cell.length_c   1.000
_cell.angle_alpha   90.00
_cell.angle_beta   90.00
_cell.angle_gamma   90.00
#
_symmetry.space_group_name_H-M   'P 1'
#
loop_
_entity.id
_entity.type
_entity.pdbx_description
1 polymer ?
#
loop_
_entity_poly.entity_id
_entity_poly.type
_entity_poly.pdbx_seq_one_letter_code
_entity_poly.pdbx_strand_id
1 'polypeptide(L)'
;YKRQVEKTSFSNSIFFPGNNRFNWNNDQLGPIYIPKAGDKINLTINELPLYKKIIRDYENNSIEVVDDNIYINNEVSNEYTFKQDYYWMMGDNRYNSEDSRVWGYVPFDHVLGKPVFIWMSIDGLFQGIRNWRFRWDRIFTTIGFEGKPRSYLPHFLFFILAWQIFI
;
A
#
# COMPACT_ATOMS: atom_id res chain seq x y z
N TYR A 1 -19.18 -12.27 -18.11
CA TYR A 1 -18.14 -11.95 -19.09
C TYR A 1 -16.83 -12.59 -18.61
N LYS A 2 -16.57 -13.84 -19.05
CA LYS A 2 -15.28 -14.47 -18.84
C LYS A 2 -14.33 -13.91 -19.90
N ARG A 3 -13.53 -12.90 -19.52
CA ARG A 3 -12.35 -12.52 -20.29
C ARG A 3 -11.33 -13.65 -20.11
N GLN A 4 -11.07 -14.41 -21.15
CA GLN A 4 -9.86 -15.23 -21.24
C GLN A 4 -8.69 -14.23 -21.20
N VAL A 5 -8.00 -14.18 -20.09
CA VAL A 5 -6.71 -13.50 -20.00
C VAL A 5 -5.74 -14.40 -20.77
N GLU A 6 -5.37 -13.98 -21.98
CA GLU A 6 -4.21 -14.55 -22.65
C GLU A 6 -3.05 -14.52 -21.67
N LYS A 7 -2.39 -15.67 -21.51
CA LYS A 7 -1.12 -15.79 -20.80
C LYS A 7 -0.06 -15.03 -21.59
N THR A 8 -0.09 -13.71 -21.51
CA THR A 8 1.07 -12.92 -21.91
C THR A 8 2.18 -13.24 -20.93
N SER A 9 3.24 -13.83 -21.45
CA SER A 9 4.52 -13.98 -20.75
C SER A 9 5.11 -12.60 -20.49
N PHE A 10 4.51 -11.84 -19.55
CA PHE A 10 5.13 -10.64 -19.02
C PHE A 10 6.40 -11.06 -18.31
N SER A 11 7.50 -10.46 -18.71
CA SER A 11 8.80 -10.59 -18.09
C SER A 11 8.64 -10.55 -16.56
N ASN A 12 9.09 -11.59 -15.86
CA ASN A 12 9.09 -11.72 -14.40
C ASN A 12 9.79 -10.53 -13.67
N SER A 13 10.39 -9.61 -14.42
CA SER A 13 11.09 -8.43 -13.93
C SER A 13 10.19 -7.27 -13.49
N ILE A 14 8.88 -7.29 -13.84
CA ILE A 14 7.95 -6.19 -13.52
C ILE A 14 7.41 -6.33 -12.09
N PHE A 15 7.21 -7.57 -11.63
CA PHE A 15 6.68 -7.83 -10.30
C PHE A 15 7.78 -7.95 -9.25
N PHE A 16 7.48 -7.47 -8.05
CA PHE A 16 8.36 -7.63 -6.89
C PHE A 16 8.70 -9.12 -6.65
N PRO A 17 9.95 -9.48 -6.34
CA PRO A 17 11.13 -8.61 -6.12
C PRO A 17 11.94 -8.32 -7.40
N GLY A 18 11.39 -8.55 -8.59
CA GLY A 18 12.08 -8.33 -9.87
C GLY A 18 13.22 -9.31 -10.15
N ASN A 19 13.17 -10.50 -9.58
CA ASN A 19 14.19 -11.52 -9.68
C ASN A 19 13.62 -12.80 -10.29
N ASN A 20 14.32 -13.38 -11.27
CA ASN A 20 13.88 -14.58 -12.00
C ASN A 20 13.76 -15.85 -11.12
N ARG A 21 14.27 -15.82 -9.89
CA ARG A 21 14.10 -16.92 -8.92
C ARG A 21 12.68 -17.02 -8.40
N PHE A 22 11.94 -15.90 -8.38
CA PHE A 22 10.56 -15.84 -7.94
C PHE A 22 9.64 -15.82 -9.16
N ASN A 23 8.94 -16.91 -9.39
CA ASN A 23 7.92 -17.01 -10.45
C ASN A 23 6.60 -16.31 -10.06
N TRP A 24 6.74 -15.11 -9.52
CA TRP A 24 5.59 -14.34 -9.05
C TRP A 24 4.95 -13.51 -10.17
N ASN A 25 3.64 -13.42 -10.11
CA ASN A 25 2.83 -12.64 -11.05
C ASN A 25 1.68 -11.97 -10.30
N ASN A 26 0.80 -11.29 -11.02
CA ASN A 26 -0.32 -10.54 -10.43
C ASN A 26 -1.30 -11.40 -9.60
N ASP A 27 -1.44 -12.68 -9.95
CA ASP A 27 -2.41 -13.60 -9.34
C ASP A 27 -1.76 -14.57 -8.34
N GLN A 28 -0.46 -14.82 -8.49
CA GLN A 28 0.32 -15.75 -7.66
C GLN A 28 1.54 -15.05 -7.09
N LEU A 29 1.44 -14.68 -5.83
CA LEU A 29 2.49 -13.97 -5.11
C LEU A 29 2.61 -14.49 -3.67
N GLY A 30 3.84 -14.76 -3.24
CA GLY A 30 4.13 -15.20 -1.87
C GLY A 30 4.34 -16.70 -1.70
N PRO A 31 4.50 -17.13 -0.44
CA PRO A 31 4.31 -16.35 0.79
C PRO A 31 5.36 -15.26 1.00
N ILE A 32 4.95 -14.13 1.58
CA ILE A 32 5.82 -12.99 1.90
C ILE A 32 5.73 -12.72 3.41
N TYR A 33 6.87 -12.65 4.07
CA TYR A 33 6.95 -12.17 5.44
C TYR A 33 7.04 -10.65 5.45
N ILE A 34 6.13 -9.99 6.16
CA ILE A 34 6.10 -8.52 6.33
C ILE A 34 6.72 -8.20 7.68
N PRO A 35 7.92 -7.62 7.70
CA PRO A 35 8.62 -7.38 8.94
C PRO A 35 8.08 -6.16 9.71
N LYS A 36 8.29 -6.17 11.01
CA LYS A 36 8.06 -5.02 11.90
C LYS A 36 9.36 -4.61 12.60
N ALA A 37 9.31 -3.46 13.25
CA ALA A 37 10.45 -2.95 14.03
C ALA A 37 10.90 -3.96 15.08
N GLY A 38 12.21 -4.23 15.09
CA GLY A 38 12.84 -5.19 15.99
C GLY A 38 12.79 -6.66 15.56
N ASP A 39 12.05 -6.99 14.48
CA ASP A 39 12.09 -8.35 13.95
C ASP A 39 13.47 -8.67 13.37
N LYS A 40 13.92 -9.89 13.64
CA LYS A 40 15.20 -10.42 13.18
C LYS A 40 14.95 -11.56 12.20
N ILE A 41 15.57 -11.49 11.05
CA ILE A 41 15.50 -12.55 10.03
C ILE A 41 16.89 -13.12 9.73
N ASN A 42 16.94 -14.40 9.37
CA ASN A 42 18.12 -14.96 8.75
C ASN A 42 18.15 -14.53 7.28
N LEU A 43 19.22 -13.85 6.88
CA LEU A 43 19.37 -13.31 5.55
C LEU A 43 20.22 -14.25 4.70
N THR A 44 19.57 -14.92 3.76
CA THR A 44 20.22 -15.78 2.77
C THR A 44 20.29 -15.09 1.42
N ILE A 45 21.20 -15.52 0.55
CA ILE A 45 21.29 -15.01 -0.83
C ILE A 45 19.97 -15.23 -1.60
N ASN A 46 19.24 -16.29 -1.28
CA ASN A 46 17.96 -16.57 -1.92
C ASN A 46 16.86 -15.58 -1.48
N GLU A 47 16.88 -15.14 -0.22
CA GLU A 47 15.91 -14.21 0.35
C GLU A 47 16.31 -12.73 0.18
N LEU A 48 17.60 -12.48 -0.04
CA LEU A 48 18.13 -11.14 -0.22
C LEU A 48 17.32 -10.26 -1.20
N PRO A 49 16.86 -10.74 -2.37
CA PRO A 49 16.08 -9.92 -3.28
C PRO A 49 14.80 -9.36 -2.66
N LEU A 50 14.19 -10.08 -1.70
CA LEU A 50 12.98 -9.63 -1.00
C LEU A 50 13.26 -8.42 -0.10
N TYR A 51 14.40 -8.42 0.58
CA TYR A 51 14.71 -7.42 1.62
C TYR A 51 15.76 -6.39 1.20
N LYS A 52 16.42 -6.58 0.04
CA LYS A 52 17.49 -5.69 -0.43
C LYS A 52 17.07 -4.23 -0.49
N LYS A 53 15.84 -3.96 -0.99
CA LYS A 53 15.31 -2.59 -1.08
C LYS A 53 15.08 -1.99 0.31
N ILE A 54 14.56 -2.79 1.25
CA ILE A 54 14.38 -2.37 2.65
C ILE A 54 15.72 -1.94 3.24
N ILE A 55 16.68 -2.84 3.22
CA ILE A 55 17.97 -2.66 3.90
C ILE A 55 18.74 -1.50 3.27
N ARG A 56 18.77 -1.42 1.95
CA ARG A 56 19.55 -0.41 1.23
C ARG A 56 18.86 0.95 1.17
N ASP A 57 17.61 0.98 0.65
CA ASP A 57 16.96 2.21 0.26
C ASP A 57 16.15 2.85 1.41
N TYR A 58 15.51 2.04 2.25
CA TYR A 58 14.68 2.55 3.34
C TYR A 58 15.44 2.69 4.66
N GLU A 59 16.40 1.80 4.91
CA GLU A 59 17.20 1.84 6.15
C GLU A 59 18.64 2.35 5.95
N ASN A 60 18.96 2.80 4.71
CA ASN A 60 20.21 3.47 4.36
C ASN A 60 21.47 2.66 4.71
N ASN A 61 21.47 1.35 4.47
CA ASN A 61 22.66 0.52 4.64
C ASN A 61 23.29 0.20 3.27
N SER A 62 24.61 0.00 3.25
CA SER A 62 25.28 -0.59 2.10
C SER A 62 25.07 -2.11 2.08
N ILE A 63 24.84 -2.68 0.89
CA ILE A 63 24.76 -4.13 0.71
C ILE A 63 25.63 -4.54 -0.46
N GLU A 64 26.54 -5.46 -0.20
CA GLU A 64 27.36 -6.11 -1.22
C GLU A 64 27.30 -7.63 -1.05
N VAL A 65 27.47 -8.36 -2.15
CA VAL A 65 27.58 -9.81 -2.14
C VAL A 65 28.88 -10.19 -2.80
N VAL A 66 29.76 -10.81 -2.03
CA VAL A 66 31.07 -11.27 -2.48
C VAL A 66 31.26 -12.72 -2.04
N ASP A 67 31.63 -13.59 -2.96
CA ASP A 67 31.88 -15.00 -2.69
C ASP A 67 30.79 -15.70 -1.88
N ASP A 68 29.53 -15.47 -2.27
CA ASP A 68 28.33 -15.98 -1.59
C ASP A 68 28.12 -15.50 -0.14
N ASN A 69 28.88 -14.50 0.31
CA ASN A 69 28.67 -13.84 1.59
C ASN A 69 27.97 -12.49 1.39
N ILE A 70 27.03 -12.19 2.28
CA ILE A 70 26.32 -10.90 2.31
C ILE A 70 27.08 -9.97 3.26
N TYR A 71 27.46 -8.82 2.75
CA TYR A 71 28.08 -7.74 3.52
C TYR A 71 27.07 -6.61 3.69
N ILE A 72 26.83 -6.23 4.95
CA ILE A 72 26.02 -5.05 5.30
C ILE A 72 26.95 -4.08 6.02
N ASN A 73 27.09 -2.87 5.48
CA ASN A 73 28.00 -1.84 6.02
C ASN A 73 29.46 -2.35 6.18
N ASN A 74 29.93 -3.13 5.21
CA ASN A 74 31.25 -3.79 5.17
C ASN A 74 31.48 -4.91 6.20
N GLU A 75 30.44 -5.35 6.91
CA GLU A 75 30.50 -6.48 7.83
C GLU A 75 29.73 -7.67 7.27
N VAL A 76 30.29 -8.88 7.38
CA VAL A 76 29.58 -10.11 6.99
C VAL A 76 28.40 -10.32 7.92
N SER A 77 27.20 -10.42 7.37
CA SER A 77 25.99 -10.62 8.15
C SER A 77 25.07 -11.64 7.51
N ASN A 78 24.71 -12.66 8.30
CA ASN A 78 23.72 -13.66 7.93
C ASN A 78 22.34 -13.38 8.56
N GLU A 79 22.22 -12.27 9.27
CA GLU A 79 21.01 -11.87 9.96
C GLU A 79 20.78 -10.37 9.76
N TYR A 80 19.51 -9.97 9.81
CA TYR A 80 19.16 -8.56 9.77
C TYR A 80 18.03 -8.25 10.74
N THR A 81 18.16 -7.13 11.45
CA THR A 81 17.13 -6.61 12.36
C THR A 81 16.53 -5.34 11.77
N PHE A 82 15.22 -5.34 11.55
CA PHE A 82 14.50 -4.21 10.94
C PHE A 82 14.34 -3.06 11.94
N LYS A 83 14.51 -1.82 11.45
CA LYS A 83 14.46 -0.61 12.28
C LYS A 83 13.04 -0.03 12.40
N GLN A 84 12.15 -0.33 11.46
CA GLN A 84 10.78 0.19 11.41
C GLN A 84 9.78 -0.87 10.96
N ASP A 85 8.48 -0.54 11.09
CA ASP A 85 7.40 -1.38 10.59
C ASP A 85 7.26 -1.25 9.07
N TYR A 86 6.89 -2.35 8.43
CA TYR A 86 6.62 -2.39 7.00
C TYR A 86 5.19 -2.85 6.72
N TYR A 87 4.66 -2.43 5.60
CA TYR A 87 3.30 -2.75 5.17
C TYR A 87 3.30 -3.31 3.76
N TRP A 88 2.26 -4.07 3.46
CA TRP A 88 1.97 -4.54 2.12
C TRP A 88 0.65 -3.94 1.68
N MET A 89 0.71 -2.99 0.76
CA MET A 89 -0.44 -2.22 0.30
C MET A 89 -0.92 -2.76 -1.04
N MET A 90 -2.21 -3.02 -1.15
CA MET A 90 -2.83 -3.50 -2.38
C MET A 90 -4.03 -2.66 -2.75
N GLY A 91 -4.09 -2.21 -4.01
CA GLY A 91 -5.22 -1.46 -4.52
C GLY A 91 -6.47 -2.34 -4.66
N ASP A 92 -7.66 -1.77 -4.47
CA ASP A 92 -8.93 -2.50 -4.59
C ASP A 92 -9.17 -2.98 -6.01
N ASN A 93 -8.79 -2.18 -7.01
CA ASN A 93 -8.82 -2.58 -8.41
C ASN A 93 -7.55 -3.38 -8.77
N ARG A 94 -7.55 -4.67 -8.44
CA ARG A 94 -6.42 -5.58 -8.51
C ARG A 94 -5.70 -5.62 -9.86
N TYR A 95 -6.43 -5.44 -10.95
CA TYR A 95 -5.87 -5.50 -12.32
C TYR A 95 -5.46 -4.15 -12.88
N ASN A 96 -5.76 -3.06 -12.17
CA ASN A 96 -5.45 -1.69 -12.59
C ASN A 96 -4.87 -0.88 -11.42
N SER A 97 -3.95 -1.49 -10.68
CA SER A 97 -3.24 -0.85 -9.56
C SER A 97 -1.75 -1.17 -9.64
N GLU A 98 -0.95 -0.13 -9.61
CA GLU A 98 0.48 -0.23 -9.33
C GLU A 98 0.65 -0.16 -7.81
N ASP A 99 0.84 -1.31 -7.17
CA ASP A 99 0.88 -1.46 -5.73
C ASP A 99 2.07 -2.31 -5.27
N SER A 100 2.08 -2.79 -4.03
CA SER A 100 3.19 -3.56 -3.46
C SER A 100 3.57 -4.79 -4.28
N ARG A 101 2.70 -5.29 -5.12
CA ARG A 101 3.03 -6.38 -6.06
C ARG A 101 4.06 -5.97 -7.10
N VAL A 102 4.18 -4.66 -7.36
CA VAL A 102 5.15 -4.08 -8.31
C VAL A 102 6.35 -3.50 -7.57
N TRP A 103 6.15 -2.63 -6.59
CA TRP A 103 7.22 -1.88 -5.95
C TRP A 103 7.65 -2.41 -4.57
N GLY A 104 6.96 -3.41 -4.00
CA GLY A 104 7.35 -4.08 -2.76
C GLY A 104 6.81 -3.43 -1.50
N TYR A 105 7.54 -3.53 -0.40
CA TYR A 105 7.15 -3.04 0.92
C TYR A 105 7.02 -1.53 1.01
N VAL A 106 6.12 -1.08 1.88
CA VAL A 106 5.94 0.32 2.28
C VAL A 106 6.45 0.50 3.70
N PRO A 107 7.47 1.32 3.93
CA PRO A 107 7.93 1.61 5.27
C PRO A 107 6.96 2.55 6.00
N PHE A 108 6.92 2.47 7.33
CA PHE A 108 6.01 3.27 8.16
C PHE A 108 6.14 4.77 7.93
N ASP A 109 7.35 5.28 7.75
CA ASP A 109 7.65 6.70 7.52
C ASP A 109 7.12 7.23 6.17
N HIS A 110 6.70 6.34 5.25
CA HIS A 110 6.02 6.71 4.00
C HIS A 110 4.49 6.75 4.15
N VAL A 111 3.95 6.34 5.30
CA VAL A 111 2.51 6.37 5.57
C VAL A 111 2.10 7.75 6.05
N LEU A 112 1.53 8.56 5.16
CA LEU A 112 1.11 9.94 5.47
C LEU A 112 -0.13 10.00 6.37
N GLY A 113 -1.01 9.03 6.24
CA GLY A 113 -2.23 8.99 7.03
C GLY A 113 -3.34 8.13 6.42
N LYS A 114 -4.46 8.08 7.13
CA LYS A 114 -5.65 7.35 6.76
C LYS A 114 -6.83 8.32 6.68
N PRO A 115 -7.61 8.33 5.60
CA PRO A 115 -8.82 9.12 5.55
C PRO A 115 -9.83 8.59 6.58
N VAL A 116 -10.39 9.49 7.41
CA VAL A 116 -11.33 9.13 8.48
C VAL A 116 -12.73 9.70 8.25
N PHE A 117 -12.83 10.77 7.43
CA PHE A 117 -14.06 11.52 7.24
C PHE A 117 -14.16 12.10 5.84
N ILE A 118 -15.34 11.99 5.22
CA ILE A 118 -15.69 12.59 3.93
C ILE A 118 -16.66 13.74 4.23
N TRP A 119 -16.19 14.99 4.08
CA TRP A 119 -17.05 16.15 4.29
C TRP A 119 -17.89 16.48 3.05
N MET A 120 -17.38 16.20 1.84
CA MET A 120 -18.06 16.42 0.57
C MET A 120 -17.62 15.40 -0.48
N SER A 121 -18.55 14.96 -1.34
CA SER A 121 -18.27 14.08 -2.47
C SER A 121 -19.05 14.56 -3.68
N ILE A 122 -18.34 14.82 -4.80
CA ILE A 122 -18.90 15.33 -6.04
C ILE A 122 -18.34 14.51 -7.19
N ASP A 123 -19.21 13.93 -8.01
CA ASP A 123 -18.82 13.32 -9.29
C ASP A 123 -18.73 14.39 -10.38
N GLY A 124 -17.84 14.22 -11.34
CA GLY A 124 -17.68 15.12 -12.48
C GLY A 124 -17.01 16.46 -12.19
N LEU A 125 -16.27 16.56 -11.08
CA LEU A 125 -15.64 17.81 -10.62
C LEU A 125 -14.77 18.49 -11.69
N PHE A 126 -14.06 17.69 -12.50
CA PHE A 126 -13.16 18.18 -13.56
C PHE A 126 -13.83 18.24 -14.96
N GLN A 127 -15.12 17.90 -15.06
CA GLN A 127 -15.86 17.86 -16.34
C GLN A 127 -16.73 19.10 -16.57
N GLY A 128 -16.55 20.13 -15.74
CA GLY A 128 -17.34 21.37 -15.77
C GLY A 128 -18.56 21.34 -14.84
N ILE A 129 -18.97 22.52 -14.39
CA ILE A 129 -20.01 22.75 -13.35
C ILE A 129 -21.35 22.07 -13.70
N ARG A 130 -21.68 21.97 -14.99
CA ARG A 130 -22.92 21.33 -15.44
C ARG A 130 -22.98 19.82 -15.19
N ASN A 131 -21.83 19.18 -15.00
CA ASN A 131 -21.70 17.74 -14.79
C ASN A 131 -21.52 17.38 -13.30
N TRP A 132 -21.56 18.36 -12.41
CA TRP A 132 -21.44 18.13 -11.00
C TRP A 132 -22.66 17.40 -10.45
N ARG A 133 -22.40 16.22 -9.83
CA ARG A 133 -23.42 15.45 -9.13
C ARG A 133 -22.98 15.25 -7.69
N PHE A 134 -23.72 15.87 -6.76
CA PHE A 134 -23.47 15.69 -5.35
C PHE A 134 -23.87 14.27 -4.90
N ARG A 135 -22.95 13.59 -4.25
CA ARG A 135 -23.18 12.26 -3.68
C ARG A 135 -23.61 12.41 -2.23
N TRP A 136 -24.88 12.68 -2.02
CA TRP A 136 -25.45 12.96 -0.70
C TRP A 136 -25.26 11.82 0.29
N ASP A 137 -25.21 10.58 -0.18
CA ASP A 137 -24.91 9.37 0.59
C ASP A 137 -23.51 9.36 1.20
N ARG A 138 -22.59 10.18 0.69
CA ARG A 138 -21.20 10.29 1.12
C ARG A 138 -20.82 11.64 1.74
N ILE A 139 -21.79 12.53 1.93
CA ILE A 139 -21.54 13.82 2.57
C ILE A 139 -21.64 13.66 4.10
N PHE A 140 -20.68 14.23 4.81
CA PHE A 140 -20.54 14.13 6.28
C PHE A 140 -20.54 12.65 6.76
N THR A 141 -19.72 11.82 6.11
CA THR A 141 -19.69 10.38 6.35
C THR A 141 -18.35 9.96 6.89
N THR A 142 -18.32 9.11 7.89
CA THR A 142 -17.08 8.48 8.36
C THR A 142 -16.71 7.29 7.49
N ILE A 143 -15.40 7.10 7.30
CA ILE A 143 -14.86 5.89 6.72
C ILE A 143 -14.65 4.90 7.85
N GLY A 144 -15.63 3.99 8.03
CA GLY A 144 -15.65 3.05 9.16
C GLY A 144 -14.61 1.94 9.04
N PHE A 145 -14.13 1.43 10.18
CA PHE A 145 -13.25 0.27 10.26
C PHE A 145 -13.92 -1.03 9.80
N GLU A 146 -15.24 -1.11 9.88
CA GLU A 146 -16.03 -2.30 9.55
C GLU A 146 -16.76 -2.19 8.19
N GLY A 147 -16.32 -1.27 7.33
CA GLY A 147 -16.86 -1.11 5.98
C GLY A 147 -18.28 -0.51 5.89
N LYS A 148 -18.88 -0.12 7.01
CA LYS A 148 -20.18 0.56 7.03
C LYS A 148 -19.99 2.04 7.33
N PRO A 149 -20.12 2.94 6.32
CA PRO A 149 -20.02 4.37 6.54
C PRO A 149 -21.18 4.85 7.42
N ARG A 150 -20.89 5.70 8.41
CA ARG A 150 -21.92 6.38 9.21
C ARG A 150 -22.06 7.79 8.72
N SER A 151 -23.27 8.18 8.31
CA SER A 151 -23.57 9.55 7.89
C SER A 151 -23.96 10.39 9.09
N TYR A 152 -23.30 11.54 9.25
CA TYR A 152 -23.63 12.56 10.24
C TYR A 152 -24.39 13.76 9.63
N LEU A 153 -24.77 13.68 8.35
CA LEU A 153 -25.52 14.72 7.65
C LEU A 153 -26.83 15.11 8.39
N PRO A 154 -27.66 14.16 8.88
CA PRO A 154 -28.87 14.54 9.62
C PRO A 154 -28.60 15.35 10.87
N HIS A 155 -27.56 14.99 11.62
CA HIS A 155 -27.15 15.72 12.83
C HIS A 155 -26.65 17.14 12.49
N PHE A 156 -25.87 17.27 11.43
CA PHE A 156 -25.39 18.56 10.95
C PHE A 156 -26.56 19.49 10.53
N LEU A 157 -27.51 18.96 9.79
CA LEU A 157 -28.73 19.72 9.40
C LEU A 157 -29.57 20.11 10.62
N PHE A 158 -29.71 19.23 11.60
CA PHE A 158 -30.39 19.53 12.86
C PHE A 158 -29.72 20.70 13.61
N PHE A 159 -28.39 20.69 13.70
CA PHE A 159 -27.65 21.80 14.32
C PHE A 159 -27.83 23.13 13.59
N ILE A 160 -27.85 23.13 12.25
CA ILE A 160 -28.11 24.35 11.47
C ILE A 160 -29.51 24.87 11.75
N LEU A 161 -30.54 24.02 11.75
CA LEU A 161 -31.92 24.39 12.03
C LEU A 161 -32.08 24.91 13.48
N ALA A 162 -31.49 24.24 14.45
CA ALA A 162 -31.50 24.70 15.84
C ALA A 162 -30.83 26.06 16.00
N TRP A 163 -29.69 26.26 15.31
CA TRP A 163 -29.00 27.56 15.31
C TRP A 163 -29.87 28.71 14.78
N GLN A 164 -30.64 28.46 13.69
CA GLN A 164 -31.55 29.45 13.12
C GLN A 164 -32.72 29.83 14.05
N ILE A 165 -33.12 28.95 14.98
CA ILE A 165 -34.20 29.21 15.95
C ILE A 165 -33.69 30.05 17.11
N PHE A 166 -32.39 30.03 17.41
CA PHE A 166 -31.77 30.74 18.52
C PHE A 166 -31.22 32.15 18.16
N ILE A 167 -31.20 32.48 16.85
CA ILE A 167 -30.90 33.83 16.35
C ILE A 167 -32.16 34.54 15.90
#